data_ea0980231ad1645605cc292aab5fae2c
#
_entry.id   ea0980231ad1645605cc292aab5fae2c
#
_cell.length_a   1.000
_cell.length_b   1.000
_cell.length_c   1.000
_cell.angle_alpha   90.00
_cell.angle_beta   90.00
_cell.angle_gamma   90.00
#
_symmetry.space_group_name_H-M   'P 1'
#
loop_
_entity.id
_entity.type
_entity.pdbx_description
1 polymer ?
#
loop_
_entity_poly.entity_id
_entity_poly.type
_entity_poly.pdbx_seq_one_letter_code
_entity_poly.pdbx_strand_id
1 'polypeptide(L)'
;MKNLKIDESTGLVLEGGGMRGVFTCGVLDYFMDHDIRFPYAIGVSAGACNGLSYASRQRGRAKYSNIDLLEKYNYIGLKHLLKKRNILDFDLLFNEFLEHILPYDYETYFASSERFVMVTTNCITGEANYFEEKKDKRRVI
;
A
#
# COMPACT_ATOMS: atom_id res chain seq x y z
N MET A 1 5.37 -8.61 -26.92
CA MET A 1 6.19 -8.21 -25.76
C MET A 1 7.18 -9.34 -25.51
N LYS A 2 8.50 -9.02 -25.30
CA LYS A 2 9.42 -10.04 -24.80
C LYS A 2 8.84 -10.58 -23.50
N ASN A 3 8.75 -11.89 -23.36
CA ASN A 3 8.22 -12.52 -22.13
C ASN A 3 9.02 -12.00 -20.93
N LEU A 4 8.37 -11.26 -20.06
CA LEU A 4 8.94 -10.87 -18.77
C LEU A 4 9.14 -12.17 -17.98
N LYS A 5 10.41 -12.54 -17.76
CA LYS A 5 10.72 -13.74 -16.99
C LYS A 5 10.85 -13.32 -15.52
N ILE A 6 9.86 -13.68 -14.72
CA ILE A 6 9.89 -13.52 -13.26
C ILE A 6 10.27 -14.89 -12.69
N ASP A 7 11.25 -14.90 -11.82
CA ASP A 7 11.72 -16.07 -11.09
C ASP A 7 11.91 -15.74 -9.60
N GLU A 8 12.33 -16.69 -8.79
CA GLU A 8 12.49 -16.54 -7.34
C GLU A 8 13.51 -15.46 -6.93
N SER A 9 14.38 -15.03 -7.85
CA SER A 9 15.34 -13.94 -7.61
C SER A 9 14.80 -12.55 -7.98
N THR A 10 13.58 -12.47 -8.53
CA THR A 10 12.99 -11.23 -9.01
C THR A 10 12.21 -10.56 -7.89
N GLY A 11 12.53 -9.29 -7.61
CA GLY A 11 11.82 -8.48 -6.61
C GLY A 11 11.20 -7.22 -7.21
N LEU A 12 10.14 -6.74 -6.56
CA LEU A 12 9.48 -5.48 -6.87
C LEU A 12 9.76 -4.48 -5.76
N VAL A 13 10.33 -3.32 -6.11
CA VAL A 13 10.59 -2.22 -5.18
C VAL A 13 9.63 -1.07 -5.46
N LEU A 14 8.88 -0.66 -4.44
CA LEU A 14 7.87 0.39 -4.51
C LEU A 14 8.32 1.58 -3.65
N GLU A 15 8.75 2.65 -4.32
CA GLU A 15 9.21 3.85 -3.66
C GLU A 15 8.09 4.64 -2.96
N GLY A 16 8.47 5.41 -1.95
CA GLY A 16 7.64 6.48 -1.41
C GLY A 16 7.52 7.66 -2.39
N GLY A 17 6.56 8.54 -2.15
CA GLY A 17 6.43 9.73 -3.00
C GLY A 17 5.08 10.42 -2.91
N GLY A 18 4.26 10.09 -1.91
CA GLY A 18 2.93 10.68 -1.74
C GLY A 18 2.09 10.52 -3.00
N MET A 19 1.51 11.62 -3.50
CA MET A 19 0.63 11.60 -4.68
C MET A 19 1.29 11.15 -5.98
N ARG A 20 2.62 11.15 -6.09
CA ARG A 20 3.31 10.56 -7.25
C ARG A 20 3.08 9.05 -7.36
N GLY A 21 2.75 8.40 -6.25
CA GLY A 21 2.36 6.98 -6.21
C GLY A 21 1.12 6.62 -7.03
N VAL A 22 0.34 7.62 -7.50
CA VAL A 22 -0.79 7.39 -8.42
C VAL A 22 -0.33 6.72 -9.72
N PHE A 23 0.84 7.06 -10.24
CA PHE A 23 1.41 6.35 -11.40
C PHE A 23 1.61 4.86 -11.10
N THR A 24 2.13 4.54 -9.92
CA THR A 24 2.34 3.16 -9.47
C THR A 24 1.04 2.37 -9.38
N CYS A 25 -0.09 3.00 -9.02
CA CYS A 25 -1.40 2.34 -9.01
C CYS A 25 -1.73 1.73 -10.37
N GLY A 26 -1.53 2.49 -11.46
CA GLY A 26 -1.79 1.99 -12.82
C GLY A 26 -0.85 0.85 -13.23
N VAL A 27 0.42 0.91 -12.83
CA VAL A 27 1.38 -0.16 -13.09
C VAL A 27 0.99 -1.44 -12.35
N LEU A 28 0.61 -1.34 -11.08
CA LEU A 28 0.20 -2.49 -10.28
C LEU A 28 -1.13 -3.08 -10.76
N ASP A 29 -2.09 -2.25 -11.17
CA ASP A 29 -3.31 -2.72 -11.80
C ASP A 29 -3.01 -3.49 -13.10
N TYR A 30 -2.10 -2.98 -13.93
CA TYR A 30 -1.65 -3.70 -15.13
C TYR A 30 -1.02 -5.05 -14.79
N PHE A 31 -0.20 -5.12 -13.75
CA PHE A 31 0.37 -6.39 -13.30
C PHE A 31 -0.70 -7.37 -12.86
N MET A 32 -1.72 -6.92 -12.14
CA MET A 32 -2.85 -7.77 -11.73
C MET A 32 -3.68 -8.24 -12.93
N ASP A 33 -3.94 -7.37 -13.91
CA ASP A 33 -4.69 -7.71 -15.14
C ASP A 33 -3.98 -8.77 -16.00
N HIS A 34 -2.65 -8.89 -15.87
CA HIS A 34 -1.83 -9.84 -16.65
C HIS A 34 -1.28 -11.00 -15.80
N ASP A 35 -1.80 -11.16 -14.57
CA ASP A 35 -1.33 -12.17 -13.59
C ASP A 35 0.20 -12.16 -13.38
N ILE A 36 0.80 -10.98 -13.46
CA ILE A 36 2.21 -10.78 -13.17
C ILE A 36 2.39 -10.74 -11.66
N ARG A 37 3.16 -11.69 -11.12
CA ARG A 37 3.39 -11.88 -9.70
C ARG A 37 4.87 -11.85 -9.38
N PHE A 38 5.24 -11.09 -8.35
CA PHE A 38 6.60 -11.04 -7.85
C PHE A 38 6.69 -11.84 -6.55
N PRO A 39 7.62 -12.80 -6.44
CA PRO A 39 7.76 -13.60 -5.22
C PRO A 39 8.13 -12.77 -3.99
N TYR A 40 8.75 -11.61 -4.23
CA TYR A 40 9.13 -10.65 -3.20
C TYR A 40 8.79 -9.23 -3.64
N ALA A 41 8.15 -8.48 -2.78
CA ALA A 41 7.94 -7.05 -2.98
C ALA A 41 8.23 -6.28 -1.68
N ILE A 42 8.75 -5.06 -1.83
CA ILE A 42 9.06 -4.17 -0.71
C ILE A 42 8.56 -2.77 -1.03
N GLY A 43 7.90 -2.14 -0.04
CA GLY A 43 7.34 -0.81 -0.22
C GLY A 43 7.57 0.10 0.97
N VAL A 44 7.69 1.40 0.69
CA VAL A 44 7.80 2.46 1.70
C VAL A 44 6.78 3.56 1.43
N SER A 45 6.14 4.11 2.47
CA SER A 45 5.18 5.22 2.38
C SER A 45 4.04 4.88 1.38
N ALA A 46 3.78 5.74 0.39
CA ALA A 46 2.80 5.48 -0.67
C ALA A 46 3.04 4.15 -1.41
N GLY A 47 4.31 3.74 -1.57
CA GLY A 47 4.66 2.45 -2.15
C GLY A 47 4.22 1.28 -1.28
N ALA A 48 4.26 1.39 0.05
CA ALA A 48 3.74 0.37 0.95
C ALA A 48 2.20 0.26 0.83
N CYS A 49 1.49 1.39 0.84
CA CYS A 49 0.02 1.40 0.71
C CYS A 49 -0.46 0.82 -0.63
N ASN A 50 0.20 1.19 -1.74
CA ASN A 50 -0.11 0.66 -3.05
C ASN A 50 0.25 -0.83 -3.16
N GLY A 51 1.39 -1.23 -2.59
CA GLY A 51 1.85 -2.61 -2.56
C GLY A 51 0.94 -3.53 -1.77
N LEU A 52 0.33 -3.07 -0.67
CA LEU A 52 -0.69 -3.82 0.06
C LEU A 52 -1.90 -4.13 -0.83
N SER A 53 -2.37 -3.15 -1.62
CA SER A 53 -3.47 -3.37 -2.56
C SER A 53 -3.12 -4.41 -3.64
N TYR A 54 -1.87 -4.40 -4.12
CA TYR A 54 -1.36 -5.40 -5.05
C TYR A 54 -1.23 -6.79 -4.40
N ALA A 55 -0.66 -6.86 -3.19
CA ALA A 55 -0.46 -8.11 -2.47
C ALA A 55 -1.78 -8.80 -2.06
N SER A 56 -2.85 -8.03 -1.83
CA SER A 56 -4.21 -8.53 -1.61
C SER A 56 -5.04 -8.71 -2.88
N ARG A 57 -4.44 -8.51 -4.07
CA ARG A 57 -5.11 -8.65 -5.38
C ARG A 57 -6.35 -7.76 -5.55
N GLN A 58 -6.43 -6.67 -4.83
CA GLN A 58 -7.54 -5.72 -4.91
C GLN A 58 -7.31 -4.69 -6.03
N ARG A 59 -7.55 -5.11 -7.27
CA ARG A 59 -7.41 -4.27 -8.45
C ARG A 59 -8.25 -3.00 -8.35
N GLY A 60 -7.66 -1.86 -8.70
CA GLY A 60 -8.28 -0.53 -8.64
C GLY A 60 -8.35 0.07 -7.23
N ARG A 61 -8.10 -0.72 -6.18
CA ARG A 61 -8.16 -0.25 -4.79
C ARG A 61 -7.20 0.91 -4.52
N ALA A 62 -5.95 0.79 -4.97
CA ALA A 62 -4.95 1.83 -4.79
C ALA A 62 -5.33 3.13 -5.51
N LYS A 63 -5.84 3.04 -6.75
CA LYS A 63 -6.37 4.21 -7.49
C LYS A 63 -7.54 4.84 -6.75
N TYR A 64 -8.52 4.04 -6.34
CA TYR A 64 -9.71 4.54 -5.65
C TYR A 64 -9.35 5.25 -4.35
N SER A 65 -8.45 4.69 -3.55
CA SER A 65 -8.02 5.32 -2.30
C SER A 65 -7.24 6.63 -2.53
N ASN A 66 -6.35 6.67 -3.52
CA ASN A 66 -5.47 7.82 -3.75
C ASN A 66 -6.11 8.96 -4.55
N ILE A 67 -7.12 8.69 -5.37
CA ILE A 67 -7.79 9.68 -6.22
C ILE A 67 -9.21 9.92 -5.72
N ASP A 68 -10.09 8.92 -5.84
CA ASP A 68 -11.51 9.10 -5.65
C ASP A 68 -11.86 9.43 -4.17
N LEU A 69 -11.23 8.74 -3.21
CA LEU A 69 -11.43 9.04 -1.79
C LEU A 69 -10.75 10.34 -1.37
N LEU A 70 -9.61 10.71 -1.96
CA LEU A 70 -8.98 11.99 -1.68
C LEU A 70 -9.90 13.15 -2.12
N GLU A 71 -10.47 13.07 -3.31
CA GLU A 71 -11.41 14.06 -3.81
C GLU A 71 -12.66 14.16 -2.91
N LYS A 72 -13.23 13.01 -2.53
CA LYS A 72 -14.44 12.94 -1.73
C LYS A 72 -14.24 13.41 -0.28
N TYR A 73 -13.18 12.99 0.38
CA TYR A 73 -12.98 13.20 1.82
C TYR A 73 -11.93 14.26 2.15
N ASN A 74 -11.12 14.65 1.15
CA ASN A 74 -10.06 15.65 1.33
C ASN A 74 -9.21 15.37 2.60
N TYR A 75 -8.73 14.14 2.73
CA TYR A 75 -8.02 13.64 3.92
C TYR A 75 -6.56 14.11 4.02
N ILE A 76 -6.10 14.91 3.04
CA ILE A 76 -4.79 15.58 3.04
C ILE A 76 -5.03 17.09 3.03
N GLY A 77 -4.44 17.82 3.99
CA GLY A 77 -4.51 19.27 3.95
C GLY A 77 -4.20 19.96 5.26
N LEU A 78 -3.89 21.26 5.18
CA LEU A 78 -3.55 22.11 6.32
C LEU A 78 -4.69 22.21 7.36
N LYS A 79 -5.94 22.02 6.95
CA LYS A 79 -7.08 21.99 7.88
C LYS A 79 -6.95 20.91 8.96
N HIS A 80 -6.32 19.79 8.64
CA HIS A 80 -6.09 18.69 9.58
C HIS A 80 -4.96 19.03 10.55
N LEU A 81 -3.95 19.77 10.08
CA LEU A 81 -2.85 20.25 10.94
C LEU A 81 -3.38 21.11 12.10
N LEU A 82 -4.33 22.01 11.84
CA LEU A 82 -4.92 22.86 12.86
C LEU A 82 -5.81 22.11 13.85
N LYS A 83 -6.53 21.07 13.38
CA LYS A 83 -7.48 20.31 14.22
C LYS A 83 -6.86 19.08 14.89
N LYS A 84 -6.01 18.34 14.16
CA LYS A 84 -5.49 17.03 14.57
C LYS A 84 -3.96 17.01 14.71
N ARG A 85 -3.29 18.13 14.47
CA ARG A 85 -1.81 18.28 14.45
C ARG A 85 -1.11 17.39 13.42
N ASN A 86 -1.83 16.89 12.42
CA ASN A 86 -1.34 16.06 11.33
C ASN A 86 -1.87 16.62 10.01
N ILE A 87 -1.08 16.53 8.93
CA ILE A 87 -1.51 16.91 7.58
C ILE A 87 -2.43 15.84 6.99
N LEU A 88 -2.23 14.59 7.40
CA LEU A 88 -3.05 13.44 7.00
C LEU A 88 -4.08 13.12 8.08
N ASP A 89 -5.29 12.77 7.69
CA ASP A 89 -6.29 12.21 8.59
C ASP A 89 -6.05 10.71 8.77
N PHE A 90 -5.21 10.34 9.72
CA PHE A 90 -4.83 8.95 9.98
C PHE A 90 -6.01 8.07 10.40
N ASP A 91 -6.95 8.60 11.20
CA ASP A 91 -8.12 7.83 11.62
C ASP A 91 -8.98 7.43 10.43
N LEU A 92 -9.18 8.36 9.49
CA LEU A 92 -9.92 8.11 8.27
C LEU A 92 -9.18 7.10 7.37
N LEU A 93 -7.86 7.25 7.23
CA LEU A 93 -7.04 6.40 6.34
C LEU A 93 -6.90 4.97 6.87
N PHE A 94 -6.59 4.80 8.16
CA PHE A 94 -6.20 3.51 8.72
C PHE A 94 -7.29 2.80 9.52
N ASN A 95 -8.40 3.47 9.82
CA ASN A 95 -9.56 2.86 10.45
C ASN A 95 -10.75 2.84 9.50
N GLU A 96 -11.34 4.01 9.18
CA GLU A 96 -12.59 4.08 8.42
C GLU A 96 -12.49 3.52 7.00
N PHE A 97 -11.39 3.83 6.27
CA PHE A 97 -11.22 3.32 4.90
C PHE A 97 -11.06 1.81 4.89
N LEU A 98 -10.30 1.26 5.81
CA LEU A 98 -9.93 -0.15 5.80
C LEU A 98 -11.02 -1.07 6.32
N GLU A 99 -11.85 -0.58 7.24
CA GLU A 99 -12.89 -1.41 7.85
C GLU A 99 -14.27 -1.21 7.19
N HIS A 100 -14.57 0.01 6.69
CA HIS A 100 -15.93 0.37 6.29
C HIS A 100 -16.09 0.88 4.86
N ILE A 101 -15.21 1.74 4.39
CA ILE A 101 -15.38 2.43 3.10
C ILE A 101 -14.76 1.65 1.95
N LEU A 102 -13.57 1.10 2.18
CA LEU A 102 -12.80 0.33 1.21
C LEU A 102 -12.13 -0.86 1.91
N PRO A 103 -12.90 -1.86 2.36
CA PRO A 103 -12.39 -2.96 3.16
C PRO A 103 -11.16 -3.62 2.55
N TYR A 104 -10.18 -3.92 3.40
CA TYR A 104 -8.97 -4.61 2.98
C TYR A 104 -9.17 -6.12 3.04
N ASP A 105 -8.77 -6.81 1.97
CA ASP A 105 -8.85 -8.26 1.88
C ASP A 105 -7.67 -8.94 2.57
N TYR A 106 -7.77 -9.06 3.88
CA TYR A 106 -6.77 -9.73 4.72
C TYR A 106 -6.67 -11.22 4.41
N GLU A 107 -7.77 -11.86 4.01
CA GLU A 107 -7.80 -13.29 3.71
C GLU A 107 -6.91 -13.60 2.50
N THR A 108 -7.12 -12.92 1.39
CA THR A 108 -6.27 -13.05 0.20
C THR A 108 -4.81 -12.68 0.49
N TYR A 109 -4.58 -11.60 1.24
CA TYR A 109 -3.23 -11.20 1.61
C TYR A 109 -2.51 -12.27 2.44
N PHE A 110 -3.16 -12.85 3.46
CA PHE A 110 -2.55 -13.86 4.33
C PHE A 110 -2.36 -15.21 3.64
N ALA A 111 -3.26 -15.56 2.71
CA ALA A 111 -3.16 -16.79 1.91
C ALA A 111 -2.07 -16.73 0.82
N SER A 112 -1.62 -15.53 0.45
CA SER A 112 -0.59 -15.37 -0.58
C SER A 112 0.76 -15.94 -0.13
N SER A 113 1.41 -16.69 -1.02
CA SER A 113 2.80 -17.15 -0.84
C SER A 113 3.84 -16.06 -1.11
N GLU A 114 3.44 -14.98 -1.74
CA GLU A 114 4.31 -13.85 -2.05
C GLU A 114 4.66 -13.08 -0.77
N ARG A 115 5.91 -12.69 -0.65
CA ARG A 115 6.39 -11.90 0.48
C ARG A 115 6.20 -10.42 0.19
N PHE A 116 5.59 -9.71 1.13
CA PHE A 116 5.49 -8.25 1.05
C PHE A 116 6.04 -7.61 2.33
N VAL A 117 7.09 -6.80 2.15
CA VAL A 117 7.76 -6.09 3.25
C VAL A 117 7.39 -4.61 3.23
N MET A 118 6.92 -4.11 4.36
CA MET A 118 6.66 -2.69 4.59
C MET A 118 7.84 -2.07 5.35
N VAL A 119 8.36 -0.96 4.85
CA VAL A 119 9.46 -0.25 5.49
C VAL A 119 8.93 0.99 6.21
N THR A 120 9.28 1.10 7.48
CA THR A 120 8.99 2.25 8.33
C THR A 120 10.26 2.78 8.99
N THR A 121 10.19 3.97 9.58
CA THR A 121 11.29 4.55 10.34
C THR A 121 10.98 4.53 11.82
N ASN A 122 11.88 4.02 12.63
CA ASN A 122 11.82 4.15 14.08
C ASN A 122 12.05 5.61 14.47
N CYS A 123 11.05 6.26 15.00
CA CYS A 123 11.13 7.69 15.34
C CYS A 123 12.07 8.01 16.52
N ILE A 124 12.52 7.01 17.26
CA ILE A 124 13.46 7.19 18.39
C ILE A 124 14.91 7.04 17.90
N THR A 125 15.17 5.97 17.11
CA THR A 125 16.56 5.65 16.69
C THR A 125 16.91 6.21 15.32
N GLY A 126 15.91 6.54 14.49
CA GLY A 126 16.08 6.93 13.08
C GLY A 126 16.36 5.75 12.14
N GLU A 127 16.35 4.53 12.65
CA GLU A 127 16.65 3.33 11.87
C GLU A 127 15.42 2.83 11.08
N ALA A 128 15.68 2.17 9.96
CA ALA A 128 14.64 1.50 9.18
C ALA A 128 14.18 0.22 9.88
N ASN A 129 12.87 0.04 10.00
CA ASN A 129 12.24 -1.20 10.41
C ASN A 129 11.56 -1.86 9.22
N TYR A 130 11.66 -3.18 9.14
CA TYR A 130 11.12 -4.00 8.07
C TYR A 130 10.04 -4.92 8.65
N PHE A 131 8.81 -4.74 8.19
CA PHE A 131 7.66 -5.52 8.66
C PHE A 131 7.16 -6.44 7.55
N GLU A 132 7.09 -7.71 7.87
CA GLU A 132 6.43 -8.73 7.06
C GLU A 132 5.44 -9.46 7.97
N GLU A 133 4.16 -9.11 7.87
CA GLU A 133 3.12 -9.67 8.72
C GLU A 133 2.15 -10.52 7.91
N LYS A 134 1.93 -11.75 8.35
CA LYS A 134 1.07 -12.73 7.66
C LYS A 134 0.06 -13.40 8.58
N LYS A 135 -0.12 -12.91 9.82
CA LYS A 135 -0.99 -13.56 10.81
C LYS A 135 -1.89 -12.60 11.59
N ASP A 136 -1.42 -11.43 11.91
CA ASP A 136 -2.16 -10.45 12.73
C ASP A 136 -2.51 -9.22 11.91
N LYS A 137 -3.80 -9.07 11.57
CA LYS A 137 -4.30 -7.95 10.79
C LYS A 137 -4.00 -6.58 11.42
N ARG A 138 -3.93 -6.49 12.76
CA ARG A 138 -3.64 -5.24 13.48
C ARG A 138 -2.20 -4.76 13.31
N ARG A 139 -1.33 -5.62 12.77
CA ARG A 139 0.08 -5.31 12.51
C ARG A 139 0.40 -5.10 11.04
N VAL A 140 -0.56 -5.34 10.16
CA VAL A 140 -0.41 -5.10 8.72
C VAL A 140 -0.59 -3.62 8.40
N ILE A 141 -1.42 -2.95 9.16
CA ILE A 141 -1.81 -1.56 8.91
C ILE A 141 -1.78 -0.76 10.19
#